data_60a991eba99b0a8f6cb91985e8e6d59e
#
_entry.id   60a991eba99b0a8f6cb91985e8e6d59e
#
_cell.length_a   1.000
_cell.length_b   1.000
_cell.length_c   1.000
_cell.angle_alpha   90.00
_cell.angle_beta   90.00
_cell.angle_gamma   90.00
#
_symmetry.space_group_name_H-M   'P 1'
#
loop_
_entity.id
_entity.type
_entity.pdbx_description
1 polymer ?
#
loop_
_entity_poly.entity_id
_entity_poly.type
_entity_poly.pdbx_seq_one_letter_code
_entity_poly.pdbx_strand_id
1 'polypeptide(L)'
;MIRTVNDAYLDLRAEFKRKGIAGYSLEARELVAFALGLGPEEFFEKRGQYIFEKDEAKIDALKARRYSGVPLQHITGRWEFYGLPLEVTENTLIPRPDTETLAERGIALMSSRTRGRFLDLCCGTGCVGLAILKHVSDEIHGVFADLSEPALEVARHNITALHLTGRALAFQADAAKPADPVLGRFQLIVCNPPYIPTEEIPTLDIEVQKEPHMALDGGADGLDFYRAVSRNYAPALTCGGTLAFEVGLGQFEAVMAILEQAGYSKVQYFCDLAGVERVVTGCWEQGL
;
A
#
# COMPACT_ATOMS: atom_id res chain seq x y z
N MET A 1 -15.30 -38.14 -1.22
CA MET A 1 -15.58 -38.13 -2.68
C MET A 1 -14.29 -37.67 -3.36
N ILE A 2 -13.81 -38.37 -4.39
CA ILE A 2 -12.58 -37.94 -5.09
C ILE A 2 -12.94 -36.73 -5.95
N ARG A 3 -12.27 -35.60 -5.74
CA ARG A 3 -12.52 -34.32 -6.44
C ARG A 3 -11.28 -33.88 -7.19
N THR A 4 -11.47 -33.19 -8.31
CA THR A 4 -10.38 -32.56 -9.04
C THR A 4 -10.15 -31.14 -8.54
N VAL A 5 -9.02 -30.53 -8.93
CA VAL A 5 -8.73 -29.09 -8.72
C VAL A 5 -9.88 -28.25 -9.27
N ASN A 6 -10.40 -28.62 -10.45
CA ASN A 6 -11.52 -27.89 -11.07
C ASN A 6 -12.82 -28.01 -10.29
N ASP A 7 -13.12 -29.20 -9.73
CA ASP A 7 -14.32 -29.40 -8.90
C ASP A 7 -14.24 -28.53 -7.63
N ALA A 8 -13.09 -28.53 -6.95
CA ALA A 8 -12.87 -27.70 -5.77
C ALA A 8 -13.04 -26.20 -6.09
N TYR A 9 -12.51 -25.75 -7.20
CA TYR A 9 -12.69 -24.38 -7.67
C TYR A 9 -14.15 -24.02 -7.96
N LEU A 10 -14.87 -24.87 -8.73
CA LEU A 10 -16.26 -24.61 -9.11
C LEU A 10 -17.18 -24.56 -7.90
N ASP A 11 -16.97 -25.47 -6.94
CA ASP A 11 -17.75 -25.50 -5.70
C ASP A 11 -17.49 -24.25 -4.85
N LEU A 12 -16.21 -23.92 -4.62
CA LEU A 12 -15.84 -22.71 -3.86
C LEU A 12 -16.35 -21.42 -4.53
N ARG A 13 -16.21 -21.33 -5.87
CA ARG A 13 -16.76 -20.23 -6.65
C ARG A 13 -18.27 -20.07 -6.47
N ALA A 14 -19.02 -21.18 -6.49
CA ALA A 14 -20.46 -21.16 -6.26
C ALA A 14 -20.81 -20.75 -4.82
N GLU A 15 -20.02 -21.19 -3.84
CA GLU A 15 -20.18 -20.79 -2.44
C GLU A 15 -19.91 -19.29 -2.24
N PHE A 16 -18.81 -18.77 -2.77
CA PHE A 16 -18.44 -17.35 -2.69
C PHE A 16 -19.49 -16.46 -3.34
N LYS A 17 -20.00 -16.86 -4.51
CA LYS A 17 -21.11 -16.16 -5.16
C LYS A 17 -22.36 -16.08 -4.29
N ARG A 18 -22.75 -17.19 -3.65
CA ARG A 18 -23.91 -17.23 -2.73
C ARG A 18 -23.72 -16.36 -1.49
N LYS A 19 -22.47 -16.20 -1.04
CA LYS A 19 -22.09 -15.34 0.09
C LYS A 19 -21.95 -13.87 -0.28
N GLY A 20 -22.08 -13.51 -1.56
CA GLY A 20 -21.96 -12.13 -2.02
C GLY A 20 -20.52 -11.59 -2.07
N ILE A 21 -19.52 -12.47 -2.05
CA ILE A 21 -18.11 -12.05 -2.12
C ILE A 21 -17.87 -11.43 -3.49
N ALA A 22 -17.41 -10.18 -3.50
CA ALA A 22 -17.00 -9.50 -4.73
C ALA A 22 -15.80 -10.21 -5.36
N GLY A 23 -15.76 -10.31 -6.70
CA GLY A 23 -14.66 -11.02 -7.36
C GLY A 23 -14.62 -12.53 -7.11
N TYR A 24 -15.72 -13.13 -6.64
CA TYR A 24 -15.85 -14.53 -6.22
C TYR A 24 -15.14 -15.55 -7.12
N SER A 25 -15.07 -15.30 -8.43
CA SER A 25 -14.46 -16.23 -9.38
C SER A 25 -12.92 -16.20 -9.30
N LEU A 26 -12.36 -14.99 -9.22
CA LEU A 26 -10.93 -14.77 -9.03
C LEU A 26 -10.49 -15.28 -7.66
N GLU A 27 -11.20 -14.86 -6.61
CA GLU A 27 -10.85 -15.23 -5.23
C GLU A 27 -10.90 -16.75 -5.00
N ALA A 28 -11.91 -17.44 -5.53
CA ALA A 28 -11.98 -18.90 -5.43
C ALA A 28 -10.80 -19.59 -6.13
N ARG A 29 -10.39 -19.08 -7.29
CA ARG A 29 -9.23 -19.60 -8.02
C ARG A 29 -7.94 -19.39 -7.23
N GLU A 30 -7.69 -18.17 -6.79
CA GLU A 30 -6.49 -17.82 -6.03
C GLU A 30 -6.38 -18.62 -4.72
N LEU A 31 -7.50 -18.81 -4.01
CA LEU A 31 -7.52 -19.55 -2.77
C LEU A 31 -7.23 -21.03 -2.99
N VAL A 32 -7.84 -21.67 -4.01
CA VAL A 32 -7.57 -23.07 -4.35
C VAL A 32 -6.13 -23.22 -4.84
N ALA A 33 -5.65 -22.34 -5.71
CA ALA A 33 -4.27 -22.35 -6.19
C ALA A 33 -3.28 -22.25 -5.03
N PHE A 34 -3.50 -21.30 -4.11
CA PHE A 34 -2.67 -21.12 -2.93
C PHE A 34 -2.66 -22.34 -2.01
N ALA A 35 -3.84 -22.94 -1.73
CA ALA A 35 -3.95 -24.14 -0.91
C ALA A 35 -3.13 -25.30 -1.45
N LEU A 36 -3.04 -25.41 -2.78
CA LEU A 36 -2.35 -26.47 -3.50
C LEU A 36 -0.90 -26.14 -3.87
N GLY A 37 -0.44 -24.91 -3.59
CA GLY A 37 0.91 -24.44 -3.97
C GLY A 37 1.09 -24.31 -5.48
N LEU A 38 0.03 -23.96 -6.22
CA LEU A 38 0.04 -23.81 -7.67
C LEU A 38 0.24 -22.34 -8.08
N GLY A 39 1.07 -22.12 -9.08
CA GLY A 39 1.12 -20.84 -9.78
C GLY A 39 -0.09 -20.62 -10.70
N PRO A 40 -0.29 -19.39 -11.24
CA PRO A 40 -1.42 -19.09 -12.10
C PRO A 40 -1.53 -19.99 -13.34
N GLU A 41 -0.43 -20.27 -14.02
CA GLU A 41 -0.39 -21.14 -15.20
C GLU A 41 -0.63 -22.60 -14.81
N GLU A 42 0.05 -23.07 -13.77
CA GLU A 42 -0.09 -24.44 -13.25
C GLU A 42 -1.53 -24.77 -12.83
N PHE A 43 -2.27 -23.80 -12.32
CA PHE A 43 -3.68 -24.00 -11.98
C PHE A 43 -4.50 -24.46 -13.20
N PHE A 44 -4.29 -23.84 -14.35
CA PHE A 44 -4.99 -24.20 -15.58
C PHE A 44 -4.54 -25.55 -16.15
N GLU A 45 -3.26 -25.86 -16.08
CA GLU A 45 -2.70 -27.13 -16.52
C GLU A 45 -3.17 -28.30 -15.67
N LYS A 46 -3.25 -28.11 -14.35
CA LYS A 46 -3.55 -29.15 -13.37
C LYS A 46 -5.03 -29.28 -13.02
N ARG A 47 -5.94 -28.58 -13.71
CA ARG A 47 -7.39 -28.60 -13.41
C ARG A 47 -8.01 -29.99 -13.30
N GLY A 48 -7.56 -30.93 -14.11
CA GLY A 48 -8.03 -32.33 -14.09
C GLY A 48 -7.36 -33.22 -13.02
N GLN A 49 -6.35 -32.70 -12.30
CA GLN A 49 -5.65 -33.47 -11.28
C GLN A 49 -6.55 -33.65 -10.05
N TYR A 50 -6.50 -34.83 -9.47
CA TYR A 50 -7.21 -35.14 -8.22
C TYR A 50 -6.51 -34.49 -7.03
N ILE A 51 -7.31 -33.98 -6.09
CA ILE A 51 -6.85 -33.46 -4.81
C ILE A 51 -6.99 -34.51 -3.71
N PHE A 52 -6.14 -34.40 -2.69
CA PHE A 52 -6.14 -35.31 -1.55
C PHE A 52 -6.89 -34.69 -0.37
N GLU A 53 -7.27 -35.52 0.59
CA GLU A 53 -7.98 -35.06 1.82
C GLU A 53 -7.25 -33.94 2.56
N LYS A 54 -5.92 -33.99 2.61
CA LYS A 54 -5.10 -32.91 3.20
C LYS A 54 -5.24 -31.58 2.47
N ASP A 55 -5.48 -31.60 1.17
CA ASP A 55 -5.62 -30.39 0.35
C ASP A 55 -7.04 -29.82 0.51
N GLU A 56 -8.05 -30.68 0.61
CA GLU A 56 -9.41 -30.27 0.97
C GLU A 56 -9.44 -29.58 2.35
N ALA A 57 -8.76 -30.16 3.35
CA ALA A 57 -8.68 -29.55 4.69
C ALA A 57 -8.00 -28.16 4.65
N LYS A 58 -6.97 -27.96 3.81
CA LYS A 58 -6.37 -26.63 3.64
C LYS A 58 -7.35 -25.64 2.99
N ILE A 59 -8.03 -26.04 1.92
CA ILE A 59 -9.03 -25.21 1.25
C ILE A 59 -10.11 -24.80 2.24
N ASP A 60 -10.63 -25.73 3.05
CA ASP A 60 -11.65 -25.44 4.05
C ASP A 60 -11.14 -24.49 5.14
N ALA A 61 -9.92 -24.64 5.60
CA ALA A 61 -9.32 -23.73 6.58
C ALA A 61 -9.18 -22.30 6.03
N LEU A 62 -8.70 -22.15 4.78
CA LEU A 62 -8.57 -20.84 4.15
C LEU A 62 -9.93 -20.20 3.84
N LYS A 63 -10.90 -21.01 3.40
CA LYS A 63 -12.30 -20.61 3.23
C LYS A 63 -12.90 -20.07 4.54
N ALA A 64 -12.65 -20.74 5.66
CA ALA A 64 -13.13 -20.28 6.97
C ALA A 64 -12.55 -18.91 7.35
N ARG A 65 -11.26 -18.68 7.09
CA ARG A 65 -10.63 -17.36 7.27
C ARG A 65 -11.31 -16.30 6.38
N ARG A 66 -11.56 -16.63 5.11
CA ARG A 66 -12.25 -15.71 4.18
C ARG A 66 -13.66 -15.36 4.65
N TYR A 67 -14.39 -16.32 5.16
CA TYR A 67 -15.75 -16.13 5.73
C TYR A 67 -15.75 -15.30 7.02
N SER A 68 -14.66 -15.27 7.77
CA SER A 68 -14.52 -14.39 8.93
C SER A 68 -14.15 -12.93 8.55
N GLY A 69 -14.13 -12.61 7.26
CA GLY A 69 -13.84 -11.26 6.75
C GLY A 69 -12.37 -11.00 6.49
N VAL A 70 -11.47 -11.98 6.64
CA VAL A 70 -10.04 -11.78 6.32
C VAL A 70 -9.89 -11.59 4.81
N PRO A 71 -9.25 -10.51 4.35
CA PRO A 71 -9.01 -10.27 2.92
C PRO A 71 -8.21 -11.40 2.28
N LEU A 72 -8.49 -11.69 1.01
CA LEU A 72 -7.76 -12.72 0.26
C LEU A 72 -6.25 -12.50 0.29
N GLN A 73 -5.81 -11.26 0.16
CA GLN A 73 -4.40 -10.87 0.14
C GLN A 73 -3.69 -11.22 1.47
N HIS A 74 -4.34 -11.01 2.61
CA HIS A 74 -3.81 -11.44 3.91
C HIS A 74 -3.88 -12.96 4.11
N ILE A 75 -4.77 -13.66 3.39
CA ILE A 75 -4.82 -15.13 3.40
C ILE A 75 -3.67 -15.70 2.60
N THR A 76 -3.40 -15.15 1.41
CA THR A 76 -2.37 -15.63 0.49
C THR A 76 -0.99 -15.06 0.79
N GLY A 77 -0.91 -13.96 1.56
CA GLY A 77 0.34 -13.30 1.92
C GLY A 77 0.99 -12.54 0.75
N ARG A 78 0.28 -12.33 -0.35
CA ARG A 78 0.85 -11.70 -1.56
C ARG A 78 -0.15 -10.83 -2.30
N TRP A 79 0.38 -9.78 -2.92
CA TRP A 79 -0.37 -8.87 -3.78
C TRP A 79 0.52 -8.34 -4.89
N GLU A 80 -0.07 -7.79 -5.94
CA GLU A 80 0.65 -7.07 -6.98
C GLU A 80 0.35 -5.58 -6.88
N PHE A 81 1.38 -4.74 -6.98
CA PHE A 81 1.24 -3.30 -7.04
C PHE A 81 2.23 -2.74 -8.05
N TYR A 82 1.76 -1.98 -9.00
CA TYR A 82 2.56 -1.37 -10.07
C TYR A 82 3.44 -2.40 -10.81
N GLY A 83 2.89 -3.59 -11.08
CA GLY A 83 3.59 -4.73 -11.68
C GLY A 83 4.63 -5.42 -10.77
N LEU A 84 4.72 -5.05 -9.49
CA LEU A 84 5.65 -5.64 -8.54
C LEU A 84 4.95 -6.65 -7.64
N PRO A 85 5.48 -7.88 -7.51
CA PRO A 85 4.98 -8.84 -6.54
C PRO A 85 5.44 -8.42 -5.13
N LEU A 86 4.49 -8.22 -4.22
CA LEU A 86 4.74 -7.80 -2.85
C LEU A 86 4.19 -8.82 -1.85
N GLU A 87 4.92 -9.02 -0.76
CA GLU A 87 4.38 -9.61 0.44
C GLU A 87 3.44 -8.61 1.13
N VAL A 88 2.31 -9.11 1.60
CA VAL A 88 1.35 -8.38 2.43
C VAL A 88 0.98 -9.26 3.62
N THR A 89 0.79 -8.66 4.79
CA THR A 89 0.39 -9.37 6.00
C THR A 89 -0.70 -8.60 6.73
N GLU A 90 -1.27 -9.17 7.75
CA GLU A 90 -2.24 -8.51 8.64
C GLU A 90 -1.67 -7.26 9.35
N ASN A 91 -0.36 -7.02 9.24
CA ASN A 91 0.31 -5.86 9.83
C ASN A 91 0.39 -4.66 8.88
N THR A 92 -0.06 -4.80 7.63
CA THR A 92 0.03 -3.74 6.62
C THR A 92 -1.31 -3.49 5.95
N LEU A 93 -1.53 -2.24 5.54
CA LEU A 93 -2.58 -1.93 4.58
C LEU A 93 -2.30 -2.69 3.27
N ILE A 94 -3.33 -3.27 2.67
CA ILE A 94 -3.24 -3.87 1.33
C ILE A 94 -3.10 -2.72 0.31
N PRO A 95 -2.04 -2.70 -0.53
CA PRO A 95 -1.87 -1.65 -1.53
C PRO A 95 -3.09 -1.53 -2.44
N ARG A 96 -3.61 -0.31 -2.60
CA ARG A 96 -4.78 -0.02 -3.42
C ARG A 96 -4.36 0.41 -4.84
N PRO A 97 -5.14 0.10 -5.88
CA PRO A 97 -4.85 0.59 -7.24
C PRO A 97 -4.77 2.12 -7.30
N ASP A 98 -5.59 2.84 -6.52
CA ASP A 98 -5.60 4.30 -6.48
C ASP A 98 -4.25 4.88 -6.03
N THR A 99 -3.54 4.17 -5.15
CA THR A 99 -2.19 4.53 -4.65
C THR A 99 -1.13 4.51 -5.76
N GLU A 100 -1.39 3.84 -6.88
CA GLU A 100 -0.49 3.88 -8.05
C GLU A 100 -0.33 5.30 -8.60
N THR A 101 -1.34 6.16 -8.45
CA THR A 101 -1.26 7.59 -8.79
C THR A 101 -0.18 8.31 -7.98
N LEU A 102 -0.02 7.98 -6.68
CA LEU A 102 1.06 8.54 -5.86
C LEU A 102 2.43 8.02 -6.32
N ALA A 103 2.55 6.74 -6.65
CA ALA A 103 3.77 6.16 -7.19
C ALA A 103 4.16 6.83 -8.52
N GLU A 104 3.23 7.01 -9.45
CA GLU A 104 3.46 7.71 -10.73
C GLU A 104 3.96 9.14 -10.54
N ARG A 105 3.36 9.89 -9.60
CA ARG A 105 3.82 11.24 -9.27
C ARG A 105 5.24 11.22 -8.69
N GLY A 106 5.52 10.29 -7.78
CA GLY A 106 6.87 10.09 -7.23
C GLY A 106 7.90 9.79 -8.31
N ILE A 107 7.59 8.87 -9.22
CA ILE A 107 8.43 8.53 -10.39
C ILE A 107 8.66 9.76 -11.24
N ALA A 108 7.61 10.48 -11.63
CA ALA A 108 7.72 11.67 -12.48
C ALA A 108 8.61 12.76 -11.86
N LEU A 109 8.48 13.00 -10.54
CA LEU A 109 9.26 13.99 -9.80
C LEU A 109 10.75 13.60 -9.66
N MET A 110 11.05 12.30 -9.62
CA MET A 110 12.42 11.81 -9.45
C MET A 110 13.12 11.43 -10.76
N SER A 111 12.37 11.15 -11.85
CA SER A 111 12.93 10.67 -13.13
C SER A 111 13.86 11.69 -13.83
N SER A 112 13.71 12.98 -13.58
CA SER A 112 14.60 14.01 -14.11
C SER A 112 15.94 14.11 -13.37
N ARG A 113 16.11 13.36 -12.27
CA ARG A 113 17.28 13.38 -11.41
C ARG A 113 18.17 12.16 -11.70
N THR A 114 19.46 12.39 -11.78
CA THR A 114 20.44 11.28 -11.89
C THR A 114 20.79 10.70 -10.53
N ARG A 115 20.67 11.49 -9.46
CA ARG A 115 20.92 11.08 -8.06
C ARG A 115 20.02 11.85 -7.12
N GLY A 116 19.73 11.28 -5.98
CA GLY A 116 18.90 11.94 -4.96
C GLY A 116 18.39 10.98 -3.90
N ARG A 117 17.59 11.53 -3.00
CA ARG A 117 16.95 10.76 -1.93
C ARG A 117 15.48 11.12 -1.83
N PHE A 118 14.67 10.13 -1.55
CA PHE A 118 13.27 10.36 -1.18
C PHE A 118 12.92 9.61 0.12
N LEU A 119 11.85 10.05 0.75
CA LEU A 119 11.23 9.41 1.90
C LEU A 119 9.84 8.91 1.50
N ASP A 120 9.58 7.64 1.76
CA ASP A 120 8.24 7.03 1.73
C ASP A 120 7.77 6.94 3.20
N LEU A 121 6.90 7.87 3.60
CA LEU A 121 6.42 8.02 4.97
C LEU A 121 5.04 7.37 5.11
N CYS A 122 4.80 6.64 6.21
CA CYS A 122 3.69 5.70 6.37
C CYS A 122 3.75 4.60 5.30
N CYS A 123 4.94 4.01 5.13
CA CYS A 123 5.26 3.19 3.97
C CYS A 123 4.51 1.84 3.91
N GLY A 124 4.01 1.32 5.05
CA GLY A 124 3.34 0.03 5.10
C GLY A 124 4.18 -1.09 4.48
N THR A 125 3.71 -1.66 3.37
CA THR A 125 4.45 -2.67 2.59
C THR A 125 5.66 -2.12 1.84
N GLY A 126 5.83 -0.80 1.77
CA GLY A 126 6.81 -0.10 0.95
C GLY A 126 6.42 0.03 -0.52
N CYS A 127 5.17 -0.24 -0.89
CA CYS A 127 4.74 -0.34 -2.29
C CYS A 127 5.06 0.90 -3.13
N VAL A 128 4.82 2.12 -2.59
CA VAL A 128 5.07 3.38 -3.31
C VAL A 128 6.56 3.59 -3.54
N GLY A 129 7.36 3.51 -2.48
CA GLY A 129 8.81 3.71 -2.56
C GLY A 129 9.50 2.66 -3.43
N LEU A 130 9.04 1.39 -3.39
CA LEU A 130 9.56 0.31 -4.22
C LEU A 130 9.24 0.54 -5.70
N ALA A 131 8.02 0.99 -6.03
CA ALA A 131 7.66 1.37 -7.39
C ALA A 131 8.53 2.52 -7.88
N ILE A 132 8.77 3.54 -7.05
CA ILE A 132 9.68 4.64 -7.41
C ILE A 132 11.09 4.10 -7.70
N LEU A 133 11.70 3.31 -6.80
CA LEU A 133 13.06 2.80 -6.97
C LEU A 133 13.23 1.94 -8.22
N LYS A 134 12.20 1.23 -8.66
CA LYS A 134 12.24 0.39 -9.87
C LYS A 134 12.23 1.19 -11.18
N HIS A 135 11.80 2.46 -11.12
CA HIS A 135 11.59 3.27 -12.35
C HIS A 135 12.47 4.52 -12.41
N VAL A 136 13.39 4.70 -11.47
CA VAL A 136 14.30 5.83 -11.44
C VAL A 136 15.77 5.38 -11.46
N SER A 137 16.70 6.32 -11.64
CA SER A 137 18.15 6.07 -11.66
C SER A 137 18.62 5.26 -10.44
N ASP A 138 19.59 4.38 -10.64
CA ASP A 138 20.18 3.55 -9.57
C ASP A 138 20.93 4.37 -8.50
N GLU A 139 21.28 5.62 -8.77
CA GLU A 139 21.87 6.56 -7.80
C GLU A 139 20.81 7.27 -6.92
N ILE A 140 19.54 6.91 -7.06
CA ILE A 140 18.46 7.40 -6.20
C ILE A 140 18.21 6.39 -5.08
N HIS A 141 18.15 6.89 -3.85
CA HIS A 141 17.97 6.09 -2.64
C HIS A 141 16.64 6.44 -1.94
N GLY A 142 15.97 5.45 -1.43
CA GLY A 142 14.71 5.58 -0.67
C GLY A 142 14.91 5.29 0.82
N VAL A 143 14.27 6.10 1.66
CA VAL A 143 14.03 5.76 3.06
C VAL A 143 12.55 5.40 3.19
N PHE A 144 12.26 4.28 3.81
CA PHE A 144 10.94 3.73 4.04
C PHE A 144 10.62 3.86 5.51
N ALA A 145 9.74 4.76 5.88
CA ALA A 145 9.47 5.07 7.27
C ALA A 145 8.03 4.72 7.66
N ASP A 146 7.88 4.03 8.77
CA ASP A 146 6.58 3.69 9.37
C ASP A 146 6.69 3.70 10.90
N LEU A 147 5.58 3.90 11.59
CA LEU A 147 5.51 3.79 13.04
C LEU A 147 5.51 2.32 13.47
N SER A 148 4.91 1.44 12.67
CA SER A 148 4.75 0.02 12.94
C SER A 148 6.01 -0.77 12.57
N GLU A 149 6.75 -1.27 13.57
CA GLU A 149 7.88 -2.16 13.31
C GLU A 149 7.46 -3.45 12.56
N PRO A 150 6.30 -4.09 12.85
CA PRO A 150 5.83 -5.21 12.02
C PRO A 150 5.58 -4.84 10.54
N ALA A 151 5.13 -3.62 10.25
CA ALA A 151 5.00 -3.16 8.86
C ALA A 151 6.37 -2.96 8.21
N LEU A 152 7.34 -2.41 8.95
CA LEU A 152 8.73 -2.29 8.48
C LEU A 152 9.41 -3.63 8.22
N GLU A 153 9.07 -4.68 8.95
CA GLU A 153 9.54 -6.05 8.65
C GLU A 153 9.06 -6.51 7.27
N VAL A 154 7.78 -6.26 6.94
CA VAL A 154 7.23 -6.55 5.61
C VAL A 154 7.93 -5.71 4.53
N ALA A 155 8.11 -4.41 4.78
CA ALA A 155 8.83 -3.54 3.84
C ALA A 155 10.28 -4.03 3.60
N ARG A 156 11.01 -4.44 4.64
CA ARG A 156 12.38 -5.02 4.51
C ARG A 156 12.38 -6.30 3.69
N HIS A 157 11.36 -7.15 3.89
CA HIS A 157 11.21 -8.37 3.09
C HIS A 157 11.02 -8.01 1.61
N ASN A 158 10.10 -7.10 1.30
CA ASN A 158 9.85 -6.64 -0.06
C ASN A 158 11.06 -5.97 -0.69
N ILE A 159 11.80 -5.12 0.05
CA ILE A 159 13.07 -4.53 -0.39
C ILE A 159 14.06 -5.63 -0.81
N THR A 160 14.18 -6.68 0.01
CA THR A 160 15.09 -7.79 -0.24
C THR A 160 14.64 -8.65 -1.43
N ALA A 161 13.37 -9.01 -1.49
CA ALA A 161 12.79 -9.81 -2.57
C ALA A 161 12.93 -9.12 -3.94
N LEU A 162 12.86 -7.78 -3.97
CA LEU A 162 13.03 -6.98 -5.18
C LEU A 162 14.49 -6.58 -5.46
N HIS A 163 15.47 -7.08 -4.69
CA HIS A 163 16.90 -6.79 -4.84
C HIS A 163 17.26 -5.29 -4.73
N LEU A 164 16.63 -4.57 -3.78
CA LEU A 164 16.82 -3.13 -3.59
C LEU A 164 17.57 -2.76 -2.30
N THR A 165 18.16 -3.74 -1.59
CA THR A 165 18.84 -3.54 -0.30
C THR A 165 19.97 -2.51 -0.33
N GLY A 166 20.62 -2.30 -1.47
CA GLY A 166 21.66 -1.29 -1.64
C GLY A 166 21.14 0.14 -1.80
N ARG A 167 19.83 0.31 -2.04
CA ARG A 167 19.19 1.61 -2.36
C ARG A 167 18.05 1.98 -1.41
N ALA A 168 17.64 1.09 -0.53
CA ALA A 168 16.49 1.24 0.35
C ALA A 168 16.90 1.03 1.81
N LEU A 169 16.42 1.91 2.70
CA LEU A 169 16.61 1.82 4.15
C LEU A 169 15.24 1.91 4.83
N ALA A 170 14.91 0.92 5.66
CA ALA A 170 13.73 0.98 6.53
C ALA A 170 14.08 1.67 7.85
N PHE A 171 13.24 2.59 8.29
CA PHE A 171 13.47 3.42 9.49
C PHE A 171 12.16 3.60 10.28
N GLN A 172 12.18 3.35 11.58
CA GLN A 172 10.97 3.57 12.40
C GLN A 172 10.80 5.06 12.69
N ALA A 173 9.66 5.62 12.30
CA ALA A 173 9.32 7.03 12.53
C ALA A 173 7.83 7.22 12.77
N ASP A 174 7.52 8.18 13.62
CA ASP A 174 6.15 8.63 13.89
C ASP A 174 5.86 9.86 13.02
N ALA A 175 4.98 9.71 12.04
CA ALA A 175 4.59 10.79 11.13
C ALA A 175 3.93 12.00 11.85
N ALA A 176 3.36 11.79 13.03
CA ALA A 176 2.79 12.85 13.83
C ALA A 176 3.84 13.68 14.61
N LYS A 177 5.10 13.21 14.67
CA LYS A 177 6.20 13.89 15.36
C LYS A 177 7.16 14.58 14.38
N PRO A 178 8.00 15.51 14.84
CA PRO A 178 9.05 16.10 14.03
C PRO A 178 9.97 15.05 13.43
N ALA A 179 10.36 15.25 12.17
CA ALA A 179 11.30 14.38 11.48
C ALA A 179 12.61 14.28 12.25
N ASP A 180 13.11 13.05 12.47
CA ASP A 180 14.39 12.84 13.12
C ASP A 180 15.52 13.44 12.27
N PRO A 181 16.37 14.32 12.80
CA PRO A 181 17.49 14.91 12.05
C PRO A 181 18.44 13.90 11.41
N VAL A 182 18.53 12.67 11.94
CA VAL A 182 19.34 11.58 11.39
C VAL A 182 18.89 11.18 9.97
N LEU A 183 17.64 11.39 9.65
CA LEU A 183 17.08 11.12 8.30
C LEU A 183 17.73 12.01 7.23
N GLY A 184 18.23 13.20 7.60
CA GLY A 184 18.77 14.19 6.67
C GLY A 184 17.67 14.82 5.82
N ARG A 185 18.00 15.18 4.56
CA ARG A 185 17.07 15.88 3.68
C ARG A 185 16.76 15.09 2.41
N PHE A 186 15.57 15.35 1.87
CA PHE A 186 14.97 14.65 0.74
C PHE A 186 14.54 15.63 -0.35
N GLN A 187 14.66 15.23 -1.60
CA GLN A 187 14.10 15.95 -2.74
C GLN A 187 12.60 15.67 -2.90
N LEU A 188 12.15 14.55 -2.36
CA LEU A 188 10.75 14.13 -2.40
C LEU A 188 10.40 13.45 -1.07
N ILE A 189 9.25 13.77 -0.52
CA ILE A 189 8.57 12.97 0.50
C ILE A 189 7.24 12.55 -0.11
N VAL A 190 7.00 11.24 -0.22
CA VAL A 190 5.69 10.67 -0.52
C VAL A 190 5.07 10.16 0.76
N CYS A 191 3.76 10.28 0.92
CA CYS A 191 3.06 9.81 2.09
C CYS A 191 1.63 9.41 1.73
N ASN A 192 1.27 8.17 2.02
CA ASN A 192 -0.11 7.72 2.07
C ASN A 192 -0.48 7.56 3.55
N PRO A 193 -0.91 8.62 4.23
CA PRO A 193 -1.20 8.58 5.66
C PRO A 193 -2.57 7.98 5.91
N PRO A 194 -2.88 7.54 7.15
CA PRO A 194 -4.25 7.28 7.56
C PRO A 194 -5.11 8.55 7.39
N TYR A 195 -6.27 8.40 6.74
CA TYR A 195 -7.11 9.56 6.37
C TYR A 195 -8.61 9.34 6.59
N ILE A 196 -9.01 8.20 7.15
CA ILE A 196 -10.42 7.91 7.41
C ILE A 196 -10.82 8.58 8.74
N PRO A 197 -11.92 9.36 8.80
CA PRO A 197 -12.44 9.86 10.06
C PRO A 197 -12.71 8.72 11.04
N THR A 198 -12.31 8.90 12.30
CA THR A 198 -12.40 7.84 13.34
C THR A 198 -13.81 7.26 13.44
N GLU A 199 -14.85 8.09 13.33
CA GLU A 199 -16.24 7.65 13.44
C GLU A 199 -16.74 6.83 12.23
N GLU A 200 -16.08 6.92 11.08
CA GLU A 200 -16.43 6.18 9.88
C GLU A 200 -15.87 4.75 9.87
N ILE A 201 -14.78 4.50 10.58
CA ILE A 201 -14.08 3.20 10.57
C ILE A 201 -15.01 2.01 10.87
N PRO A 202 -15.92 2.07 11.88
CA PRO A 202 -16.83 0.96 12.14
C PRO A 202 -17.86 0.70 11.04
N THR A 203 -18.04 1.62 10.10
CA THR A 203 -18.99 1.51 8.99
C THR A 203 -18.38 0.95 7.72
N LEU A 204 -17.06 0.79 7.68
CA LEU A 204 -16.33 0.26 6.53
C LEU A 204 -16.66 -1.22 6.29
N ASP A 205 -16.36 -1.69 5.09
CA ASP A 205 -16.46 -3.11 4.77
C ASP A 205 -15.64 -3.95 5.76
N ILE A 206 -16.18 -5.12 6.12
CA ILE A 206 -15.58 -5.99 7.13
C ILE A 206 -14.13 -6.37 6.80
N GLU A 207 -13.78 -6.44 5.53
CA GLU A 207 -12.42 -6.72 5.06
C GLU A 207 -11.47 -5.57 5.41
N VAL A 208 -11.89 -4.33 5.22
CA VAL A 208 -11.12 -3.15 5.59
C VAL A 208 -10.94 -3.07 7.11
N GLN A 209 -11.99 -3.40 7.87
CA GLN A 209 -11.91 -3.44 9.34
C GLN A 209 -10.94 -4.53 9.87
N LYS A 210 -10.49 -5.48 9.03
CA LYS A 210 -9.45 -6.47 9.37
C LYS A 210 -8.04 -6.00 9.11
N GLU A 211 -7.88 -4.86 8.44
CA GLU A 211 -6.59 -4.22 8.26
C GLU A 211 -6.18 -3.45 9.54
N PRO A 212 -4.90 -3.09 9.72
CA PRO A 212 -4.47 -2.41 10.94
C PRO A 212 -5.22 -1.09 11.15
N HIS A 213 -5.88 -0.92 12.29
CA HIS A 213 -6.63 0.29 12.61
C HIS A 213 -5.78 1.56 12.49
N MET A 214 -4.52 1.49 12.93
CA MET A 214 -3.58 2.60 12.81
C MET A 214 -3.25 3.02 11.38
N ALA A 215 -3.48 2.15 10.39
CA ALA A 215 -3.31 2.46 8.98
C ALA A 215 -4.55 3.12 8.35
N LEU A 216 -5.65 3.20 9.09
CA LEU A 216 -6.94 3.74 8.64
C LEU A 216 -7.29 5.07 9.31
N ASP A 217 -7.05 5.19 10.62
CA ASP A 217 -7.55 6.26 11.48
C ASP A 217 -6.77 7.56 11.27
N GLY A 218 -7.39 8.50 10.57
CA GLY A 218 -6.89 9.85 10.31
C GLY A 218 -7.30 10.91 11.33
N GLY A 219 -7.91 10.50 12.45
CA GLY A 219 -8.42 11.41 13.47
C GLY A 219 -9.88 11.85 13.23
N ALA A 220 -10.33 12.85 13.95
CA ALA A 220 -11.74 13.24 13.99
C ALA A 220 -12.32 13.65 12.62
N ASP A 221 -11.53 14.30 11.79
CA ASP A 221 -11.91 14.74 10.44
C ASP A 221 -11.08 14.10 9.31
N GLY A 222 -10.24 13.10 9.65
CA GLY A 222 -9.36 12.41 8.70
C GLY A 222 -8.16 13.23 8.23
N LEU A 223 -7.87 14.40 8.84
CA LEU A 223 -6.86 15.33 8.35
C LEU A 223 -5.66 15.52 9.29
N ASP A 224 -5.59 14.79 10.40
CA ASP A 224 -4.58 15.01 11.43
C ASP A 224 -3.16 14.76 10.92
N PHE A 225 -2.95 13.71 10.14
CA PHE A 225 -1.64 13.39 9.57
C PHE A 225 -1.20 14.42 8.52
N TYR A 226 -2.10 14.92 7.69
CA TYR A 226 -1.77 15.97 6.72
C TYR A 226 -1.27 17.23 7.42
N ARG A 227 -1.94 17.65 8.52
CA ARG A 227 -1.53 18.80 9.34
C ARG A 227 -0.17 18.57 10.02
N ALA A 228 0.03 17.37 10.57
CA ALA A 228 1.24 17.03 11.28
C ALA A 228 2.43 16.92 10.32
N VAL A 229 2.32 16.15 9.25
CA VAL A 229 3.41 15.91 8.30
C VAL A 229 3.80 17.17 7.58
N SER A 230 2.83 18.00 7.14
CA SER A 230 3.12 19.27 6.46
C SER A 230 4.01 20.21 7.27
N ARG A 231 3.89 20.20 8.60
CA ARG A 231 4.72 21.03 9.50
C ARG A 231 6.00 20.32 9.91
N ASN A 232 5.88 19.07 10.33
CA ASN A 232 6.94 18.35 11.01
C ASN A 232 8.02 17.85 10.05
N TYR A 233 7.67 17.59 8.78
CA TYR A 233 8.59 17.07 7.77
C TYR A 233 9.05 18.14 6.75
N ALA A 234 8.52 19.37 6.79
CA ALA A 234 9.04 20.47 5.96
C ALA A 234 10.55 20.68 6.13
N PRO A 235 11.13 20.65 7.37
CA PRO A 235 12.58 20.80 7.55
C PRO A 235 13.41 19.66 6.94
N ALA A 236 12.81 18.49 6.71
CA ALA A 236 13.45 17.35 6.05
C ALA A 236 13.45 17.47 4.52
N LEU A 237 12.79 18.46 3.94
CA LEU A 237 12.87 18.73 2.51
C LEU A 237 14.08 19.61 2.18
N THR A 238 14.67 19.38 1.00
CA THR A 238 15.62 20.33 0.40
C THR A 238 14.87 21.55 -0.14
N CYS A 239 15.55 22.66 -0.34
CA CYS A 239 14.96 23.77 -1.10
C CYS A 239 14.54 23.30 -2.50
N GLY A 240 13.30 23.56 -2.89
CA GLY A 240 12.69 23.01 -4.11
C GLY A 240 12.27 21.53 -4.00
N GLY A 241 12.35 20.95 -2.83
CA GLY A 241 11.82 19.59 -2.56
C GLY A 241 10.28 19.56 -2.52
N THR A 242 9.71 18.41 -2.80
CA THR A 242 8.25 18.24 -2.90
C THR A 242 7.74 17.30 -1.83
N LEU A 243 6.63 17.67 -1.20
CA LEU A 243 5.78 16.77 -0.41
C LEU A 243 4.59 16.34 -1.29
N ALA A 244 4.34 15.05 -1.37
CA ALA A 244 3.25 14.47 -2.12
C ALA A 244 2.42 13.56 -1.20
N PHE A 245 1.14 13.84 -1.07
CA PHE A 245 0.18 13.06 -0.32
C PHE A 245 -0.77 12.29 -1.22
N GLU A 246 -1.08 11.03 -0.88
CA GLU A 246 -2.36 10.46 -1.26
C GLU A 246 -3.45 11.09 -0.40
N VAL A 247 -4.65 11.28 -0.98
CA VAL A 247 -5.80 11.89 -0.29
C VAL A 247 -7.06 11.04 -0.44
N GLY A 248 -7.86 11.02 0.60
CA GLY A 248 -9.18 10.41 0.57
C GLY A 248 -10.15 11.17 -0.34
N LEU A 249 -11.21 10.50 -0.73
CA LEU A 249 -12.26 11.08 -1.58
C LEU A 249 -12.81 12.37 -0.97
N GLY A 250 -12.76 13.47 -1.75
CA GLY A 250 -13.25 14.79 -1.32
C GLY A 250 -12.35 15.55 -0.36
N GLN A 251 -11.16 15.04 0.00
CA GLN A 251 -10.25 15.73 0.94
C GLN A 251 -9.25 16.67 0.24
N PHE A 252 -9.11 16.62 -1.08
CA PHE A 252 -8.02 17.30 -1.79
C PHE A 252 -7.97 18.82 -1.56
N GLU A 253 -9.12 19.52 -1.53
CA GLU A 253 -9.18 20.97 -1.28
C GLU A 253 -8.68 21.32 0.14
N ALA A 254 -9.10 20.53 1.14
CA ALA A 254 -8.66 20.72 2.50
C ALA A 254 -7.15 20.48 2.66
N VAL A 255 -6.61 19.44 2.00
CA VAL A 255 -5.19 19.13 2.04
C VAL A 255 -4.37 20.19 1.28
N MET A 256 -4.86 20.72 0.16
CA MET A 256 -4.24 21.86 -0.52
C MET A 256 -4.13 23.07 0.40
N ALA A 257 -5.23 23.43 1.07
CA ALA A 257 -5.25 24.53 2.03
C ALA A 257 -4.28 24.32 3.22
N ILE A 258 -4.15 23.08 3.71
CA ILE A 258 -3.18 22.72 4.76
C ILE A 258 -1.75 22.96 4.28
N LEU A 259 -1.41 22.53 3.06
CA LEU A 259 -0.07 22.76 2.49
C LEU A 259 0.23 24.26 2.30
N GLU A 260 -0.72 25.01 1.77
CA GLU A 260 -0.56 26.47 1.59
C GLU A 260 -0.36 27.19 2.94
N GLN A 261 -1.13 26.85 3.95
CA GLN A 261 -1.00 27.40 5.32
C GLN A 261 0.34 26.99 5.97
N ALA A 262 0.87 25.84 5.64
CA ALA A 262 2.18 25.38 6.12
C ALA A 262 3.36 26.04 5.37
N GLY A 263 3.09 26.84 4.33
CA GLY A 263 4.11 27.59 3.60
C GLY A 263 4.66 26.89 2.35
N TYR A 264 3.98 25.87 1.86
CA TYR A 264 4.33 25.27 0.57
C TYR A 264 3.82 26.13 -0.58
N SER A 265 4.58 26.17 -1.65
CA SER A 265 4.23 26.83 -2.92
C SER A 265 3.85 25.79 -4.00
N LYS A 266 3.31 26.26 -5.14
CA LYS A 266 2.97 25.40 -6.27
C LYS A 266 2.12 24.19 -5.88
N VAL A 267 1.15 24.44 -4.99
CA VAL A 267 0.25 23.38 -4.53
C VAL A 267 -0.65 22.96 -5.69
N GLN A 268 -0.71 21.66 -5.97
CA GLN A 268 -1.45 21.07 -7.10
C GLN A 268 -2.04 19.73 -6.70
N TYR A 269 -3.12 19.34 -7.37
CA TYR A 269 -3.70 18.01 -7.25
C TYR A 269 -3.60 17.22 -8.57
N PHE A 270 -3.73 15.91 -8.46
CA PHE A 270 -3.70 14.98 -9.59
C PHE A 270 -4.77 13.92 -9.40
N CYS A 271 -5.42 13.58 -10.51
CA CYS A 271 -6.47 12.56 -10.54
C CYS A 271 -5.90 11.20 -10.96
N ASP A 272 -6.59 10.15 -10.53
CA ASP A 272 -6.41 8.79 -11.06
C ASP A 272 -7.00 8.66 -12.50
N LEU A 273 -6.92 7.46 -13.06
CA LEU A 273 -7.43 7.18 -14.40
C LEU A 273 -8.96 7.30 -14.52
N ALA A 274 -9.68 7.27 -13.39
CA ALA A 274 -11.13 7.47 -13.34
C ALA A 274 -11.52 8.96 -13.20
N GLY A 275 -10.53 9.85 -13.06
CA GLY A 275 -10.74 11.28 -12.89
C GLY A 275 -11.01 11.70 -11.45
N VAL A 276 -10.74 10.83 -10.47
CA VAL A 276 -10.90 11.12 -9.04
C VAL A 276 -9.60 11.70 -8.49
N GLU A 277 -9.70 12.78 -7.71
CA GLU A 277 -8.55 13.43 -7.09
C GLU A 277 -7.92 12.51 -6.02
N ARG A 278 -6.66 12.10 -6.27
CA ARG A 278 -5.95 11.14 -5.41
C ARG A 278 -4.65 11.63 -4.83
N VAL A 279 -4.00 12.61 -5.46
CA VAL A 279 -2.71 13.09 -5.00
C VAL A 279 -2.71 14.61 -4.91
N VAL A 280 -2.18 15.14 -3.80
CA VAL A 280 -1.89 16.55 -3.63
C VAL A 280 -0.39 16.72 -3.41
N THR A 281 0.22 17.69 -4.11
CA THR A 281 1.65 18.01 -3.98
C THR A 281 1.87 19.46 -3.62
N GLY A 282 2.95 19.74 -2.88
CA GLY A 282 3.41 21.09 -2.60
C GLY A 282 4.93 21.18 -2.61
N CYS A 283 5.48 22.28 -3.11
CA CYS A 283 6.92 22.54 -3.19
C CYS A 283 7.37 23.36 -1.97
N TRP A 284 8.47 22.92 -1.33
CA TRP A 284 9.09 23.63 -0.21
C TRP A 284 10.21 24.53 -0.72
N GLU A 285 9.98 25.84 -0.76
CA GLU A 285 10.96 26.81 -1.31
C GLU A 285 11.83 27.48 -0.24
N GLN A 286 11.54 27.24 1.05
CA GLN A 286 12.33 27.81 2.14
C GLN A 286 13.65 27.02 2.30
N GLY A 287 14.77 27.69 2.03
CA GLY A 287 16.09 27.23 2.42
C GLY A 287 16.44 27.72 3.83
N LEU A 288 17.23 26.94 4.57
CA LEU A 288 17.95 27.48 5.74
C LEU A 288 19.06 28.42 5.28
#